data_ae8692ea249b1690de50c53a9fa4464d
#
_entry.id   ae8692ea249b1690de50c53a9fa4464d
#
_cell.length_a   1.000
_cell.length_b   1.000
_cell.length_c   1.000
_cell.angle_alpha   90.00
_cell.angle_beta   90.00
_cell.angle_gamma   90.00
#
_symmetry.space_group_name_H-M   'P 1'
#
loop_
_entity.id
_entity.type
_entity.pdbx_description
1 polymer ?
#
loop_
_entity_poly.entity_id
_entity_poly.type
_entity_poly.pdbx_seq_one_letter_code
_entity_poly.pdbx_strand_id
1 'polypeptide(L)'
;MSEIKKSRFQPVAVVGRGCILPGCRTVDDLWQIIAEGRVETSSASQDDWHVNQARLLSDRAGVYELDKMWSNHGGYVRGFADHFDASQFQLEEKLIEQLDPVFLWSLEAARQALAESRSAGVLERTGVVLGNLSYPTRAHSRFAEEDWLQQM
;
A
#
# COMPACT_ATOMS: atom_id res chain seq x y z
N MET A 1 13.33 39.55 -26.63
CA MET A 1 13.79 38.16 -26.51
C MET A 1 13.87 37.87 -25.02
N SER A 2 12.92 37.13 -24.47
CA SER A 2 12.91 36.78 -23.04
C SER A 2 13.89 35.63 -22.81
N GLU A 3 14.88 35.85 -21.96
CA GLU A 3 15.76 34.78 -21.49
C GLU A 3 14.92 33.73 -20.77
N ILE A 4 14.83 32.53 -21.36
CA ILE A 4 14.29 31.36 -20.70
C ILE A 4 15.24 31.06 -19.54
N LYS A 5 14.83 31.35 -18.30
CA LYS A 5 15.53 30.90 -17.09
C LYS A 5 15.77 29.40 -17.20
N LYS A 6 17.01 28.98 -17.39
CA LYS A 6 17.42 27.57 -17.36
C LYS A 6 16.96 27.02 -16.00
N SER A 7 16.00 26.07 -16.02
CA SER A 7 15.60 25.32 -14.82
C SER A 7 16.85 24.72 -14.17
N ARG A 8 16.99 24.86 -12.85
CA ARG A 8 18.07 24.25 -12.07
C ARG A 8 17.98 22.71 -12.02
N PHE A 9 16.84 22.16 -12.42
CA PHE A 9 16.59 20.72 -12.40
C PHE A 9 16.52 20.20 -13.83
N GLN A 10 17.19 19.06 -14.05
CA GLN A 10 17.01 18.31 -15.29
C GLN A 10 15.59 17.72 -15.33
N PRO A 11 14.96 17.68 -16.51
CA PRO A 11 13.67 17.01 -16.65
C PRO A 11 13.77 15.54 -16.21
N VAL A 12 12.78 15.08 -15.44
CA VAL A 12 12.62 13.68 -15.02
C VAL A 12 11.37 13.13 -15.69
N ALA A 13 11.48 11.96 -16.29
CA ALA A 13 10.36 11.26 -16.92
C ALA A 13 9.88 10.10 -16.06
N VAL A 14 8.56 9.94 -15.90
CA VAL A 14 7.95 8.72 -15.38
C VAL A 14 7.87 7.75 -16.55
N VAL A 15 8.56 6.62 -16.46
CA VAL A 15 8.70 5.65 -17.55
C VAL A 15 7.98 4.31 -17.28
N GLY A 16 7.49 4.13 -16.06
CA GLY A 16 6.73 2.95 -15.69
C GLY A 16 5.94 3.20 -14.40
N ARG A 17 4.81 2.54 -14.29
CA ARG A 17 3.87 2.67 -13.17
C ARG A 17 3.42 1.30 -12.70
N GLY A 18 3.11 1.20 -11.42
CA GLY A 18 2.48 0.02 -10.83
C GLY A 18 1.73 0.42 -9.57
N CYS A 19 0.65 -0.28 -9.27
CA CYS A 19 -0.09 -0.03 -8.05
C CYS A 19 -0.79 -1.29 -7.53
N ILE A 20 -0.91 -1.36 -6.21
CA ILE A 20 -1.78 -2.30 -5.50
C ILE A 20 -2.58 -1.45 -4.53
N LEU A 21 -3.87 -1.34 -4.75
CA LEU A 21 -4.79 -0.53 -3.98
C LEU A 21 -6.07 -1.33 -3.69
N PRO A 22 -6.93 -0.88 -2.76
CA PRO A 22 -8.23 -1.51 -2.56
C PRO A 22 -9.01 -1.64 -3.87
N GLY A 23 -9.50 -2.84 -4.19
CA GLY A 23 -10.23 -3.13 -5.42
C GLY A 23 -9.43 -3.04 -6.73
N CYS A 24 -8.13 -2.79 -6.65
CA CYS A 24 -7.30 -2.46 -7.81
C CYS A 24 -5.94 -3.17 -7.72
N ARG A 25 -5.55 -3.86 -8.79
CA ARG A 25 -4.29 -4.61 -8.89
C ARG A 25 -3.39 -4.11 -10.01
N THR A 26 -3.89 -3.26 -10.86
CA THR A 26 -3.16 -2.66 -11.98
C THR A 26 -3.52 -1.19 -12.15
N VAL A 27 -2.71 -0.46 -12.89
CA VAL A 27 -3.00 0.95 -13.21
C VAL A 27 -4.28 1.07 -14.06
N ASP A 28 -4.58 0.07 -14.89
CA ASP A 28 -5.80 0.05 -15.71
C ASP A 28 -7.05 -0.17 -14.85
N ASP A 29 -6.98 -1.04 -13.83
CA ASP A 29 -8.08 -1.18 -12.85
C ASP A 29 -8.33 0.14 -12.13
N LEU A 30 -7.26 0.83 -11.70
CA LEU A 30 -7.37 2.14 -11.05
C LEU A 30 -8.08 3.15 -11.95
N TRP A 31 -7.71 3.17 -13.22
CA TRP A 31 -8.37 4.06 -14.19
C TRP A 31 -9.85 3.76 -14.33
N GLN A 32 -10.23 2.48 -14.41
CA GLN A 32 -11.64 2.09 -14.47
C GLN A 32 -12.41 2.50 -13.22
N ILE A 33 -11.86 2.25 -12.03
CA ILE A 33 -12.46 2.67 -10.76
C ILE A 33 -12.76 4.17 -10.76
N ILE A 34 -11.78 4.98 -11.20
CA ILE A 34 -11.93 6.45 -11.26
C ILE A 34 -12.97 6.85 -12.30
N ALA A 35 -12.91 6.26 -13.50
CA ALA A 35 -13.83 6.58 -14.60
C ALA A 35 -15.29 6.24 -14.28
N GLU A 36 -15.51 5.17 -13.53
CA GLU A 36 -16.83 4.70 -13.09
C GLU A 36 -17.30 5.39 -11.79
N GLY A 37 -16.45 6.17 -11.14
CA GLY A 37 -16.76 6.82 -9.86
C GLY A 37 -16.99 5.81 -8.72
N ARG A 38 -16.35 4.64 -8.78
CA ARG A 38 -16.46 3.61 -7.74
C ARG A 38 -15.69 4.01 -6.48
N VAL A 39 -16.24 3.62 -5.34
CA VAL A 39 -15.61 3.81 -4.03
C VAL A 39 -15.20 2.43 -3.50
N GLU A 40 -13.90 2.24 -3.34
CA GLU A 40 -13.32 0.95 -2.92
C GLU A 40 -12.90 0.95 -1.43
N THR A 41 -13.35 1.94 -0.65
CA THR A 41 -13.25 1.89 0.80
C THR A 41 -14.35 1.01 1.38
N SER A 42 -14.05 0.34 2.48
CA SER A 42 -14.98 -0.56 3.16
C SER A 42 -14.77 -0.54 4.67
N SER A 43 -15.69 -1.13 5.42
CA SER A 43 -15.49 -1.35 6.86
C SER A 43 -14.39 -2.38 7.10
N ALA A 44 -13.58 -2.16 8.13
CA ALA A 44 -12.61 -3.13 8.60
C ALA A 44 -13.27 -4.45 8.97
N SER A 45 -12.68 -5.55 8.57
CA SER A 45 -13.01 -6.89 9.05
C SER A 45 -12.23 -7.20 10.34
N GLN A 46 -12.51 -8.36 10.95
CA GLN A 46 -11.70 -8.84 12.07
C GLN A 46 -10.27 -9.17 11.67
N ASP A 47 -10.04 -9.51 10.39
CA ASP A 47 -8.70 -9.79 9.87
C ASP A 47 -7.90 -8.52 9.60
N ASP A 48 -8.58 -7.39 9.37
CA ASP A 48 -7.91 -6.09 9.18
C ASP A 48 -7.49 -5.50 10.53
N TRP A 49 -8.37 -5.63 11.55
CA TRP A 49 -8.11 -5.15 12.91
C TRP A 49 -8.21 -6.32 13.89
N HIS A 50 -7.11 -6.67 14.52
CA HIS A 50 -7.04 -7.80 15.46
C HIS A 50 -7.60 -7.47 16.86
N VAL A 51 -8.18 -6.30 17.02
CA VAL A 51 -8.77 -5.82 18.26
C VAL A 51 -10.31 -5.72 18.17
N ASN A 52 -10.96 -5.72 19.31
CA ASN A 52 -12.40 -5.53 19.34
C ASN A 52 -12.77 -4.10 18.91
N GLN A 53 -13.29 -3.95 17.69
CA GLN A 53 -13.65 -2.67 17.10
C GLN A 53 -14.62 -1.85 17.95
N ALA A 54 -15.56 -2.51 18.66
CA ALA A 54 -16.51 -1.83 19.52
C ALA A 54 -15.84 -1.08 20.70
N ARG A 55 -14.65 -1.50 21.10
CA ARG A 55 -13.87 -0.78 22.13
C ARG A 55 -13.16 0.44 21.59
N LEU A 56 -12.84 0.46 20.29
CA LEU A 56 -12.04 1.50 19.65
C LEU A 56 -12.89 2.57 18.96
N LEU A 57 -14.09 2.24 18.53
CA LEU A 57 -14.95 3.19 17.87
C LEU A 57 -15.64 4.12 18.88
N SER A 58 -15.67 5.41 18.57
CA SER A 58 -16.50 6.37 19.28
C SER A 58 -17.96 6.18 18.89
N ASP A 59 -18.85 6.15 19.88
CA ASP A 59 -20.29 6.15 19.70
C ASP A 59 -20.86 7.59 19.63
N ARG A 60 -20.02 8.61 19.75
CA ARG A 60 -20.38 10.03 19.76
C ARG A 60 -19.89 10.74 18.50
N ALA A 61 -20.76 10.88 17.53
CA ALA A 61 -20.42 11.60 16.30
C ALA A 61 -19.98 13.07 16.60
N GLY A 62 -18.82 13.43 16.06
CA GLY A 62 -18.29 14.80 16.17
C GLY A 62 -17.66 15.17 17.52
N VAL A 63 -17.59 14.26 18.47
CA VAL A 63 -16.90 14.46 19.75
C VAL A 63 -15.53 13.79 19.68
N TYR A 64 -14.48 14.55 19.99
CA TYR A 64 -13.15 13.97 20.15
C TYR A 64 -13.08 13.24 21.50
N GLU A 65 -12.85 11.95 21.42
CA GLU A 65 -12.55 11.10 22.57
C GLU A 65 -11.13 10.59 22.45
N LEU A 66 -10.39 10.69 23.53
CA LEU A 66 -9.03 10.16 23.58
C LEU A 66 -9.09 8.64 23.35
N ASP A 67 -8.15 8.11 22.58
CA ASP A 67 -8.03 6.68 22.27
C ASP A 67 -9.24 6.05 21.55
N LYS A 68 -10.06 6.89 20.90
CA LYS A 68 -11.17 6.44 20.06
C LYS A 68 -10.98 6.86 18.60
N MET A 69 -11.49 6.02 17.71
CA MET A 69 -11.55 6.27 16.29
C MET A 69 -12.99 6.61 15.87
N TRP A 70 -13.15 7.48 14.91
CA TRP A 70 -14.46 7.89 14.44
C TRP A 70 -15.07 6.93 13.43
N SER A 71 -14.25 6.10 12.78
CA SER A 71 -14.68 5.21 11.71
C SER A 71 -13.74 4.02 11.59
N ASN A 72 -14.29 2.89 11.23
CA ASN A 72 -13.56 1.72 10.76
C ASN A 72 -13.50 1.63 9.23
N HIS A 73 -14.02 2.66 8.52
CA HIS A 73 -13.93 2.72 7.07
C HIS A 73 -12.52 3.11 6.63
N GLY A 74 -11.96 2.33 5.72
CA GLY A 74 -10.62 2.54 5.20
C GLY A 74 -10.39 1.81 3.88
N GLY A 75 -9.22 2.01 3.32
CA GLY A 75 -8.77 1.29 2.14
C GLY A 75 -8.05 0.00 2.52
N TYR A 76 -8.69 -1.15 2.36
CA TYR A 76 -8.12 -2.46 2.66
C TYR A 76 -7.86 -3.24 1.38
N VAL A 77 -6.61 -3.65 1.16
CA VAL A 77 -6.23 -4.54 0.05
C VAL A 77 -6.58 -5.97 0.45
N ARG A 78 -7.57 -6.55 -0.22
CA ARG A 78 -8.06 -7.91 0.04
C ARG A 78 -7.89 -8.80 -1.17
N GLY A 79 -7.78 -10.13 -0.94
CA GLY A 79 -7.67 -11.13 -2.01
C GLY A 79 -6.38 -11.03 -2.84
N PHE A 80 -5.37 -10.31 -2.36
CA PHE A 80 -4.10 -10.17 -3.09
C PHE A 80 -3.34 -11.51 -3.17
N ALA A 81 -3.34 -12.27 -2.08
CA ALA A 81 -2.62 -13.55 -2.02
C ALA A 81 -3.13 -14.57 -3.05
N ASP A 82 -4.42 -14.52 -3.39
CA ASP A 82 -5.04 -15.43 -4.37
C ASP A 82 -4.56 -15.19 -5.81
N HIS A 83 -3.89 -14.06 -6.03
CA HIS A 83 -3.46 -13.60 -7.35
C HIS A 83 -1.96 -13.33 -7.47
N PHE A 84 -1.25 -13.37 -6.34
CA PHE A 84 0.19 -13.16 -6.32
C PHE A 84 0.91 -14.38 -6.89
N ASP A 85 1.59 -14.19 -8.00
CA ASP A 85 2.38 -15.24 -8.64
C ASP A 85 3.84 -15.20 -8.17
N ALA A 86 4.13 -15.98 -7.15
CA ALA A 86 5.46 -16.11 -6.56
C ALA A 86 6.54 -16.56 -7.56
N SER A 87 6.16 -17.31 -8.59
CA SER A 87 7.10 -17.85 -9.57
C SER A 87 7.79 -16.79 -10.43
N GLN A 88 7.20 -15.59 -10.50
CA GLN A 88 7.78 -14.44 -11.21
C GLN A 88 8.93 -13.77 -10.45
N PHE A 89 9.08 -14.12 -9.16
CA PHE A 89 10.12 -13.61 -8.31
C PHE A 89 11.08 -14.77 -8.00
N GLN A 90 12.37 -14.59 -8.23
CA GLN A 90 13.39 -15.60 -7.93
C GLN A 90 13.60 -15.73 -6.41
N LEU A 91 12.52 -15.93 -5.67
CA LEU A 91 12.50 -16.06 -4.22
C LEU A 91 12.06 -17.47 -3.84
N GLU A 92 12.57 -17.97 -2.74
CA GLU A 92 12.12 -19.24 -2.18
C GLU A 92 10.67 -19.11 -1.71
N GLU A 93 9.81 -20.08 -2.05
CA GLU A 93 8.40 -20.12 -1.67
C GLU A 93 8.20 -19.95 -0.15
N LYS A 94 9.05 -20.64 0.61
CA LYS A 94 9.08 -20.58 2.07
C LYS A 94 9.33 -19.16 2.63
N LEU A 95 10.14 -18.37 1.92
CA LEU A 95 10.37 -16.96 2.28
C LEU A 95 9.12 -16.12 1.99
N ILE A 96 8.50 -16.33 0.83
CA ILE A 96 7.29 -15.60 0.42
C ILE A 96 6.15 -15.82 1.41
N GLU A 97 5.93 -17.05 1.88
CA GLU A 97 4.92 -17.37 2.88
C GLU A 97 5.11 -16.63 4.22
N GLN A 98 6.34 -16.26 4.54
CA GLN A 98 6.70 -15.58 5.79
C GLN A 98 6.71 -14.06 5.66
N LEU A 99 6.72 -13.53 4.44
CA LEU A 99 6.75 -12.09 4.23
C LEU A 99 5.42 -11.44 4.58
N ASP A 100 5.51 -10.29 5.21
CA ASP A 100 4.35 -9.44 5.40
C ASP A 100 3.79 -8.98 4.04
N PRO A 101 2.47 -8.88 3.88
CA PRO A 101 1.83 -8.43 2.65
C PRO A 101 2.39 -7.13 2.06
N VAL A 102 2.85 -6.20 2.87
CA VAL A 102 3.43 -4.94 2.40
C VAL A 102 4.66 -5.15 1.52
N PHE A 103 5.47 -6.18 1.79
CA PHE A 103 6.61 -6.52 0.94
C PHE A 103 6.16 -7.10 -0.38
N LEU A 104 5.15 -7.97 -0.36
CA LEU A 104 4.59 -8.58 -1.58
C LEU A 104 3.92 -7.55 -2.47
N TRP A 105 3.18 -6.61 -1.89
CA TRP A 105 2.60 -5.47 -2.62
C TRP A 105 3.67 -4.60 -3.27
N SER A 106 4.75 -4.33 -2.53
CA SER A 106 5.88 -3.54 -3.03
C SER A 106 6.58 -4.22 -4.19
N LEU A 107 6.82 -5.53 -4.09
CA LEU A 107 7.41 -6.35 -5.14
C LEU A 107 6.55 -6.34 -6.40
N GLU A 108 5.24 -6.58 -6.25
CA GLU A 108 4.33 -6.62 -7.40
C GLU A 108 4.19 -5.25 -8.07
N ALA A 109 4.06 -4.16 -7.30
CA ALA A 109 4.01 -2.81 -7.86
C ALA A 109 5.32 -2.45 -8.60
N ALA A 110 6.47 -2.83 -8.04
CA ALA A 110 7.77 -2.62 -8.70
C ALA A 110 7.88 -3.44 -9.99
N ARG A 111 7.43 -4.71 -9.99
CA ARG A 111 7.40 -5.57 -11.18
C ARG A 111 6.57 -4.94 -12.29
N GLN A 112 5.38 -4.43 -11.98
CA GLN A 112 4.50 -3.75 -12.94
C GLN A 112 5.20 -2.53 -13.55
N ALA A 113 5.78 -1.67 -12.71
CA ALA A 113 6.48 -0.48 -13.14
C ALA A 113 7.69 -0.80 -14.03
N LEU A 114 8.46 -1.83 -13.69
CA LEU A 114 9.59 -2.28 -14.50
C LEU A 114 9.14 -2.85 -15.83
N ALA A 115 8.07 -3.63 -15.86
CA ALA A 115 7.51 -4.21 -17.08
C ALA A 115 7.04 -3.11 -18.07
N GLU A 116 6.39 -2.06 -17.56
CA GLU A 116 5.95 -0.92 -18.38
C GLU A 116 7.14 -0.10 -18.90
N SER A 117 8.21 0.04 -18.10
CA SER A 117 9.30 0.98 -18.34
C SER A 117 10.26 0.60 -19.48
N ARG A 118 10.24 -0.66 -19.94
CA ARG A 118 11.22 -1.20 -20.91
C ARG A 118 12.69 -0.95 -20.53
N SER A 119 13.00 -0.92 -19.22
CA SER A 119 14.28 -0.49 -18.65
C SER A 119 15.32 -1.60 -18.48
N ALA A 120 15.11 -2.77 -19.07
CA ALA A 120 15.98 -3.95 -18.89
C ALA A 120 17.49 -3.67 -19.09
N GLY A 121 17.85 -2.77 -20.00
CA GLY A 121 19.24 -2.42 -20.29
C GLY A 121 19.92 -1.47 -19.30
N VAL A 122 19.20 -1.00 -18.26
CA VAL A 122 19.71 -0.01 -17.30
C VAL A 122 19.55 -0.42 -15.83
N LEU A 123 19.14 -1.65 -15.58
CA LEU A 123 18.87 -2.15 -14.20
C LEU A 123 20.11 -2.07 -13.30
N GLU A 124 21.31 -2.32 -13.84
CA GLU A 124 22.58 -2.20 -13.09
C GLU A 124 22.85 -0.77 -12.56
N ARG A 125 22.17 0.23 -13.14
CA ARG A 125 22.30 1.65 -12.78
C ARG A 125 21.03 2.19 -12.13
N THR A 126 20.12 1.32 -11.74
CA THR A 126 18.83 1.65 -11.16
C THR A 126 18.88 1.48 -9.64
N GLY A 127 18.50 2.53 -8.93
CA GLY A 127 18.30 2.47 -7.48
C GLY A 127 16.83 2.29 -7.13
N VAL A 128 16.56 1.80 -5.93
CA VAL A 128 15.21 1.66 -5.37
C VAL A 128 15.08 2.60 -4.17
N VAL A 129 14.01 3.39 -4.13
CA VAL A 129 13.65 4.22 -2.99
C VAL A 129 12.21 3.89 -2.60
N LEU A 130 12.03 3.41 -1.37
CA LEU A 130 10.72 3.09 -0.82
C LEU A 130 10.43 4.02 0.35
N GLY A 131 9.22 4.61 0.35
CA GLY A 131 8.68 5.37 1.48
C GLY A 131 7.61 4.55 2.18
N ASN A 132 7.58 4.60 3.52
CA ASN A 132 6.59 3.90 4.31
C ASN A 132 6.18 4.74 5.52
N LEU A 133 4.96 4.52 6.01
CA LEU A 133 4.48 5.09 7.27
C LEU A 133 4.93 4.24 8.46
N SER A 134 4.70 4.74 9.67
CA SER A 134 4.92 4.01 10.91
C SER A 134 4.10 2.71 10.94
N TYR A 135 4.62 1.68 11.61
CA TYR A 135 3.99 0.36 11.72
C TYR A 135 3.68 -0.30 10.36
N PRO A 136 4.68 -0.46 9.51
CA PRO A 136 4.48 -0.91 8.14
C PRO A 136 4.07 -2.39 8.03
N THR A 137 4.28 -3.18 9.07
CA THR A 137 4.00 -4.61 9.06
C THR A 137 2.90 -4.99 10.05
N ARG A 138 2.20 -6.09 9.77
CA ARG A 138 1.22 -6.66 10.69
C ARG A 138 1.81 -7.01 12.06
N ALA A 139 3.06 -7.47 12.09
CA ALA A 139 3.74 -7.78 13.33
C ALA A 139 3.95 -6.54 14.21
N HIS A 140 4.37 -5.43 13.60
CA HIS A 140 4.51 -4.15 14.31
C HIS A 140 3.17 -3.59 14.78
N SER A 141 2.14 -3.66 13.93
CA SER A 141 0.79 -3.22 14.31
C SER A 141 0.26 -4.04 15.49
N ARG A 142 0.40 -5.37 15.45
CA ARG A 142 0.03 -6.25 16.56
C ARG A 142 0.75 -5.91 17.85
N PHE A 143 2.05 -5.75 17.78
CA PHE A 143 2.84 -5.40 18.95
C PHE A 143 2.37 -4.07 19.57
N ALA A 144 2.13 -3.05 18.73
CA ALA A 144 1.63 -1.77 19.20
C ALA A 144 0.21 -1.87 19.78
N GLU A 145 -0.67 -2.66 19.18
CA GLU A 145 -2.02 -2.90 19.67
C GLU A 145 -2.01 -3.64 21.02
N GLU A 146 -1.19 -4.67 21.17
CA GLU A 146 -1.05 -5.44 22.40
C GLU A 146 -0.49 -4.59 23.54
N ASP A 147 0.56 -3.82 23.29
CA ASP A 147 1.17 -2.93 24.28
C ASP A 147 0.18 -1.84 24.72
N TRP A 148 -0.50 -1.23 23.78
CA TRP A 148 -1.48 -0.19 24.05
C TRP A 148 -2.70 -0.71 24.80
N LEU A 149 -3.23 -1.89 24.44
CA LEU A 149 -4.35 -2.50 25.13
C LEU A 149 -4.04 -2.92 26.57
N GLN A 150 -2.77 -3.23 26.87
CA GLN A 150 -2.36 -3.53 28.25
C GLN A 150 -2.33 -2.28 29.15
N GLN A 151 -2.22 -1.10 28.56
CA GLN A 151 -2.19 0.17 29.28
C GLN A 151 -3.58 0.78 29.52
N MET A 152 -4.61 0.24 28.87
CA MET A 152 -6.03 0.63 29.03
C MET A 152 -6.78 -0.26 30.03
#